data_74bac5a7cec1d55c23d01a8601afbac8
#
_entry.id   74bac5a7cec1d55c23d01a8601afbac8
#
_cell.length_a   1.000
_cell.length_b   1.000
_cell.length_c   1.000
_cell.angle_alpha   90.00
_cell.angle_beta   90.00
_cell.angle_gamma   90.00
#
_symmetry.space_group_name_H-M   'P 1'
#
loop_
_entity.id
_entity.type
_entity.pdbx_description
1 polymer ?
#
loop_
_entity_poly.entity_id
_entity_poly.type
_entity_poly.pdbx_seq_one_letter_code
_entity_poly.pdbx_strand_id
1 'polypeptide(L)'
;MPKKDGIDEAKPSTSPRKANSPLPKLAKHQRVKPTAIKSKENQCIRNPAGSAKPTKTNPSLLNVMEKIKDLYQYQKIEDHQVRLLIIKAGQDDDDVNAILQVVDEDELGTDDYCYEALSYHWGEGEELHSIVINDEWSTEPIRDFTAAVQSATKVLHAKRLYVRSNLHSALKRLRAQDRSVALWVDALCINQDNEIEKTTQILKMNTIYRKAYNVCVWLGMDDADFYSSKAMAFIKEVVDLSKLNDLLTDDRYIPQWASLFQLLKWSWFSRRWVIQELALAQEATVHCGQSQVHWEDFRDAIGIFHRYFKSLQPRIRDP
;
A
#
# COMPACT_ATOMS: atom_id res chain seq x y z
N MET A 1 56.62 4.10 50.20
CA MET A 1 55.63 5.11 50.58
C MET A 1 55.83 6.34 49.76
N PRO A 2 54.91 6.72 48.94
CA PRO A 2 54.47 8.12 48.79
C PRO A 2 52.94 8.23 48.75
N LYS A 3 52.48 9.42 48.96
CA LYS A 3 51.22 9.99 49.37
C LYS A 3 50.08 9.80 48.39
N LYS A 4 48.89 9.62 48.96
CA LYS A 4 47.55 9.72 48.30
C LYS A 4 47.26 11.20 48.08
N ASP A 5 46.92 11.59 46.84
CA ASP A 5 46.23 12.80 46.49
C ASP A 5 44.81 12.50 46.09
N GLY A 6 43.86 13.18 46.77
CA GLY A 6 42.44 13.02 46.59
C GLY A 6 41.94 13.73 45.31
N ILE A 7 40.96 13.11 44.68
CA ILE A 7 40.22 13.67 43.57
C ILE A 7 38.84 14.08 44.08
N ASP A 8 38.52 15.37 44.05
CA ASP A 8 37.24 15.99 44.40
C ASP A 8 36.14 15.52 43.44
N GLU A 9 35.09 14.93 43.98
CA GLU A 9 33.81 14.68 43.26
C GLU A 9 33.01 15.98 43.14
N ALA A 10 32.88 16.50 41.94
CA ALA A 10 31.94 17.55 41.61
C ALA A 10 30.52 17.02 41.39
N LYS A 11 29.58 17.37 42.26
CA LYS A 11 28.14 17.10 42.15
C LYS A 11 27.51 17.96 41.01
N PRO A 12 26.66 17.40 40.17
CA PRO A 12 25.88 18.23 39.25
C PRO A 12 24.65 18.87 39.94
N SER A 13 24.53 20.17 39.82
CA SER A 13 23.39 20.95 40.31
C SER A 13 22.14 20.73 39.42
N THR A 14 21.09 20.22 40.00
CA THR A 14 19.76 20.14 39.39
C THR A 14 19.02 21.46 39.64
N SER A 15 18.67 22.18 38.58
CA SER A 15 17.70 23.26 38.57
C SER A 15 16.50 22.89 37.69
N PRO A 16 15.25 22.99 38.16
CA PRO A 16 14.10 22.59 37.38
C PRO A 16 13.66 23.73 36.45
N ARG A 17 13.68 23.48 35.14
CA ARG A 17 13.06 24.37 34.15
C ARG A 17 11.55 24.17 34.17
N LYS A 18 10.82 25.24 34.46
CA LYS A 18 9.37 25.37 34.39
C LYS A 18 8.91 25.22 32.94
N ALA A 19 8.09 24.20 32.68
CA ALA A 19 7.28 24.09 31.47
C ALA A 19 6.00 24.91 31.68
N ASN A 20 5.79 25.92 30.84
CA ASN A 20 4.46 26.49 30.60
C ASN A 20 4.49 27.24 29.26
N SER A 21 3.96 26.61 28.24
CA SER A 21 3.45 27.28 27.04
C SER A 21 2.14 26.60 26.65
N PRO A 22 1.02 27.32 26.50
CA PRO A 22 -0.28 26.73 26.24
C PRO A 22 -0.41 26.31 24.76
N LEU A 23 -1.01 25.15 24.55
CA LEU A 23 -1.44 24.62 23.26
C LEU A 23 -2.42 25.58 22.56
N PRO A 24 -2.34 25.75 21.23
CA PRO A 24 -3.32 26.52 20.47
C PRO A 24 -4.67 25.82 20.46
N LYS A 25 -5.73 26.58 20.80
CA LYS A 25 -7.13 26.15 20.80
C LYS A 25 -7.57 25.81 19.37
N LEU A 26 -8.07 24.60 19.16
CA LEU A 26 -8.77 24.21 17.94
C LEU A 26 -9.99 25.12 17.70
N ALA A 27 -10.07 25.68 16.51
CA ALA A 27 -11.21 26.43 16.02
C ALA A 27 -12.44 25.53 15.93
N LYS A 28 -13.56 25.97 16.52
CA LYS A 28 -14.85 25.32 16.47
C LYS A 28 -15.41 25.37 15.04
N HIS A 29 -15.53 24.23 14.37
CA HIS A 29 -16.29 24.13 13.14
C HIS A 29 -17.78 24.37 13.42
N GLN A 30 -18.35 25.33 12.71
CA GLN A 30 -19.76 25.65 12.73
C GLN A 30 -20.58 24.49 12.16
N ARG A 31 -21.53 24.06 12.96
CA ARG A 31 -22.51 23.02 12.62
C ARG A 31 -23.52 23.59 11.61
N VAL A 32 -23.44 23.13 10.36
CA VAL A 32 -24.47 23.43 9.35
C VAL A 32 -25.70 22.58 9.67
N LYS A 33 -26.86 23.22 9.86
CA LYS A 33 -28.14 22.56 10.09
C LYS A 33 -28.67 21.95 8.81
N PRO A 34 -29.24 20.73 8.82
CA PRO A 34 -29.88 20.16 7.63
C PRO A 34 -31.21 20.88 7.38
N THR A 35 -31.39 21.33 6.15
CA THR A 35 -32.64 21.93 5.66
C THR A 35 -33.67 20.82 5.43
N ALA A 36 -34.81 20.95 6.08
CA ALA A 36 -35.92 20.01 5.97
C ALA A 36 -36.55 20.06 4.57
N ILE A 37 -36.55 18.91 3.88
CA ILE A 37 -37.30 18.72 2.63
C ILE A 37 -38.75 18.35 3.04
N LYS A 38 -39.70 19.22 2.68
CA LYS A 38 -41.14 19.01 2.88
C LYS A 38 -41.62 17.84 2.00
N SER A 39 -42.18 16.82 2.65
CA SER A 39 -42.98 15.77 2.05
C SER A 39 -44.23 16.35 1.40
N LYS A 40 -44.43 16.09 0.10
CA LYS A 40 -45.72 16.29 -0.57
C LYS A 40 -46.52 15.00 -0.50
N GLU A 41 -47.75 15.19 -0.08
CA GLU A 41 -48.77 14.16 0.16
C GLU A 41 -49.13 13.35 -1.09
N ASN A 42 -49.44 12.07 -0.82
CA ASN A 42 -50.01 11.10 -1.74
C ASN A 42 -51.38 11.53 -2.27
N GLN A 43 -51.54 11.61 -3.56
CA GLN A 43 -52.86 11.50 -4.24
C GLN A 43 -52.97 10.11 -4.87
N CYS A 44 -53.91 9.34 -4.35
CA CYS A 44 -54.40 8.10 -4.94
C CYS A 44 -54.94 8.33 -6.36
N ILE A 45 -54.33 7.73 -7.34
CA ILE A 45 -54.91 7.59 -8.68
C ILE A 45 -55.19 6.09 -8.92
N ARG A 46 -56.50 5.81 -9.19
CA ARG A 46 -57.10 4.51 -9.49
C ARG A 46 -56.48 3.91 -10.76
N ASN A 47 -56.12 2.63 -10.73
CA ASN A 47 -55.73 1.83 -11.89
C ASN A 47 -56.88 1.64 -12.87
N PRO A 48 -56.66 1.78 -14.20
CA PRO A 48 -57.38 1.02 -15.19
C PRO A 48 -56.53 -0.21 -15.61
N ALA A 49 -57.17 -1.36 -15.62
CA ALA A 49 -56.61 -2.61 -16.11
C ALA A 49 -56.30 -2.46 -17.63
N GLY A 50 -55.01 -2.46 -17.93
CA GLY A 50 -54.49 -2.51 -19.30
C GLY A 50 -53.33 -3.49 -19.34
N SER A 51 -53.46 -4.51 -20.20
CA SER A 51 -52.46 -5.56 -20.43
C SER A 51 -51.10 -4.95 -20.77
N ALA A 52 -50.15 -5.05 -19.82
CA ALA A 52 -48.77 -4.60 -20.04
C ALA A 52 -48.05 -5.63 -20.92
N LYS A 53 -47.67 -5.24 -22.13
CA LYS A 53 -46.66 -5.93 -22.94
C LYS A 53 -45.33 -5.91 -22.16
N PRO A 54 -44.51 -6.98 -22.24
CA PRO A 54 -43.23 -6.98 -21.55
C PRO A 54 -42.35 -5.85 -22.04
N THR A 55 -42.04 -4.92 -21.13
CA THR A 55 -41.10 -3.82 -21.35
C THR A 55 -39.75 -4.40 -21.70
N LYS A 56 -39.24 -4.11 -22.89
CA LYS A 56 -37.87 -4.42 -23.30
C LYS A 56 -36.93 -3.74 -22.30
N THR A 57 -36.28 -4.56 -21.44
CA THR A 57 -35.27 -4.10 -20.50
C THR A 57 -34.14 -3.44 -21.30
N ASN A 58 -33.78 -2.23 -20.92
CA ASN A 58 -32.73 -1.45 -21.59
C ASN A 58 -31.39 -2.23 -21.49
N PRO A 59 -30.70 -2.55 -22.61
CA PRO A 59 -29.47 -3.32 -22.60
C PRO A 59 -28.37 -2.72 -21.71
N SER A 60 -28.37 -1.39 -21.50
CA SER A 60 -27.43 -0.71 -20.61
C SER A 60 -27.68 -1.03 -19.12
N LEU A 61 -28.95 -1.19 -18.71
CA LEU A 61 -29.34 -1.55 -17.34
C LEU A 61 -29.00 -3.00 -17.03
N LEU A 62 -29.17 -3.93 -17.98
CA LEU A 62 -28.75 -5.33 -17.82
C LEU A 62 -27.24 -5.42 -17.63
N ASN A 63 -26.44 -4.73 -18.44
CA ASN A 63 -24.98 -4.68 -18.31
C ASN A 63 -24.52 -4.09 -16.96
N VAL A 64 -25.21 -3.08 -16.44
CA VAL A 64 -24.91 -2.49 -15.12
C VAL A 64 -25.28 -3.48 -14.00
N MET A 65 -26.44 -4.13 -14.10
CA MET A 65 -26.86 -5.13 -13.09
C MET A 65 -25.98 -6.39 -13.10
N GLU A 66 -25.50 -6.85 -14.25
CA GLU A 66 -24.52 -7.94 -14.35
C GLU A 66 -23.19 -7.55 -13.70
N LYS A 67 -22.67 -6.37 -13.99
CA LYS A 67 -21.44 -5.86 -13.35
C LYS A 67 -21.57 -5.76 -11.82
N ILE A 68 -22.74 -5.37 -11.31
CA ILE A 68 -22.98 -5.29 -9.85
C ILE A 68 -23.01 -6.69 -9.22
N LYS A 69 -23.54 -7.70 -9.91
CA LYS A 69 -23.57 -9.09 -9.41
C LYS A 69 -22.19 -9.71 -9.26
N ASP A 70 -21.23 -9.24 -10.06
CA ASP A 70 -19.87 -9.77 -10.07
C ASP A 70 -18.92 -9.02 -9.11
N LEU A 71 -19.42 -8.00 -8.41
CA LEU A 71 -18.61 -7.29 -7.41
C LEU A 71 -18.41 -8.16 -6.16
N TYR A 72 -17.17 -8.17 -5.66
CA TYR A 72 -16.86 -8.79 -4.39
C TYR A 72 -17.59 -8.08 -3.24
N GLN A 73 -18.16 -8.87 -2.34
CA GLN A 73 -18.83 -8.36 -1.14
C GLN A 73 -18.01 -8.78 0.08
N TYR A 74 -17.54 -7.81 0.85
CA TYR A 74 -16.80 -8.08 2.06
C TYR A 74 -17.65 -8.80 3.10
N GLN A 75 -17.19 -9.93 3.57
CA GLN A 75 -17.76 -10.59 4.73
C GLN A 75 -17.34 -9.84 5.99
N LYS A 76 -18.25 -9.73 6.96
CA LYS A 76 -17.94 -9.15 8.26
C LYS A 76 -16.82 -9.94 8.93
N ILE A 77 -15.87 -9.24 9.52
CA ILE A 77 -14.84 -9.83 10.39
C ILE A 77 -15.04 -9.33 11.83
N GLU A 78 -14.54 -10.10 12.78
CA GLU A 78 -14.56 -9.72 14.19
C GLU A 78 -13.40 -8.76 14.52
N ASP A 79 -13.51 -8.07 15.67
CA ASP A 79 -12.54 -7.03 16.03
C ASP A 79 -11.10 -7.54 16.19
N HIS A 80 -10.91 -8.84 16.49
CA HIS A 80 -9.59 -9.46 16.60
C HIS A 80 -9.06 -10.03 15.28
N GLN A 81 -9.81 -9.91 14.19
CA GLN A 81 -9.46 -10.48 12.89
C GLN A 81 -8.92 -9.43 11.92
N VAL A 82 -8.15 -9.90 10.96
CA VAL A 82 -7.64 -9.15 9.81
C VAL A 82 -7.81 -9.99 8.54
N ARG A 83 -7.70 -9.36 7.36
CA ARG A 83 -7.63 -10.10 6.09
C ARG A 83 -6.22 -10.03 5.52
N LEU A 84 -5.78 -11.12 4.92
CA LEU A 84 -4.62 -11.19 4.07
C LEU A 84 -5.06 -11.43 2.63
N LEU A 85 -4.42 -10.77 1.68
CA LEU A 85 -4.59 -11.01 0.25
C LEU A 85 -3.60 -12.09 -0.19
N ILE A 86 -4.09 -13.26 -0.54
CA ILE A 86 -3.25 -14.34 -1.06
C ILE A 86 -3.33 -14.30 -2.59
N ILE A 87 -2.26 -13.86 -3.23
CA ILE A 87 -2.17 -13.76 -4.70
C ILE A 87 -1.70 -15.11 -5.24
N LYS A 88 -2.42 -15.65 -6.22
CA LYS A 88 -2.03 -16.87 -6.93
C LYS A 88 -0.82 -16.62 -7.80
N ALA A 89 0.03 -17.66 -7.93
CA ALA A 89 1.10 -17.69 -8.93
C ALA A 89 0.58 -17.37 -10.33
N GLY A 90 1.37 -16.68 -11.14
CA GLY A 90 1.00 -16.33 -12.52
C GLY A 90 2.05 -15.55 -13.25
N GLN A 91 1.93 -15.48 -14.56
CA GLN A 91 2.80 -14.72 -15.44
C GLN A 91 2.37 -13.24 -15.53
N ASP A 92 3.23 -12.39 -16.06
CA ASP A 92 2.98 -10.94 -16.11
C ASP A 92 1.70 -10.56 -16.86
N ASP A 93 1.33 -11.32 -17.91
CA ASP A 93 0.14 -11.06 -18.74
C ASP A 93 -1.15 -11.63 -18.14
N ASP A 94 -1.05 -12.53 -17.15
CA ASP A 94 -2.24 -13.12 -16.51
C ASP A 94 -3.00 -12.08 -15.68
N ASP A 95 -4.32 -12.27 -15.58
CA ASP A 95 -5.14 -11.55 -14.60
C ASP A 95 -4.63 -11.81 -13.17
N VAL A 96 -4.72 -10.81 -12.30
CA VAL A 96 -4.42 -11.00 -10.88
C VAL A 96 -5.56 -11.77 -10.23
N ASN A 97 -5.27 -13.01 -9.83
CA ASN A 97 -6.18 -13.88 -9.11
C ASN A 97 -5.76 -13.97 -7.64
N ALA A 98 -6.70 -13.78 -6.73
CA ALA A 98 -6.42 -13.76 -5.30
C ALA A 98 -7.59 -14.33 -4.48
N ILE A 99 -7.34 -14.59 -3.20
CA ILE A 99 -8.34 -14.76 -2.16
C ILE A 99 -8.11 -13.75 -1.04
N LEU A 100 -9.17 -13.37 -0.34
CA LEU A 100 -9.08 -12.57 0.90
C LEU A 100 -9.32 -13.53 2.07
N GLN A 101 -8.23 -13.96 2.70
CA GLN A 101 -8.25 -14.89 3.83
C GLN A 101 -8.39 -14.12 5.14
N VAL A 102 -9.36 -14.50 5.96
CA VAL A 102 -9.51 -13.99 7.32
C VAL A 102 -8.59 -14.76 8.26
N VAL A 103 -7.86 -14.04 9.10
CA VAL A 103 -6.86 -14.57 10.04
C VAL A 103 -7.01 -13.84 11.36
N ASP A 104 -6.82 -14.52 12.47
CA ASP A 104 -6.78 -13.90 13.78
C ASP A 104 -5.48 -13.09 13.95
N GLU A 105 -5.56 -11.93 14.59
CA GLU A 105 -4.43 -10.99 14.70
C GLU A 105 -3.22 -11.59 15.42
N ASP A 106 -3.43 -12.50 16.37
CA ASP A 106 -2.37 -13.18 17.11
C ASP A 106 -1.61 -14.21 16.25
N GLU A 107 -2.26 -14.80 15.25
CA GLU A 107 -1.65 -15.74 14.30
C GLU A 107 -0.78 -15.07 13.23
N LEU A 108 -0.92 -13.74 13.02
CA LEU A 108 -0.12 -13.00 12.05
C LEU A 108 1.38 -13.15 12.33
N GLY A 109 2.16 -13.41 11.27
CA GLY A 109 3.61 -13.54 11.33
C GLY A 109 4.11 -14.88 11.90
N THR A 110 3.21 -15.85 12.08
CA THR A 110 3.58 -17.26 12.33
C THR A 110 3.99 -17.94 11.02
N ASP A 111 4.54 -19.15 11.10
CA ASP A 111 4.95 -19.92 9.93
C ASP A 111 3.76 -20.20 8.97
N ASP A 112 2.54 -20.38 9.52
CA ASP A 112 1.33 -20.62 8.75
C ASP A 112 0.77 -19.34 8.10
N TYR A 113 1.01 -18.18 8.70
CA TYR A 113 0.51 -16.87 8.24
C TYR A 113 1.64 -15.84 8.07
N CYS A 114 2.71 -16.26 7.40
CA CYS A 114 3.80 -15.40 6.99
C CYS A 114 3.37 -14.53 5.79
N TYR A 115 3.54 -13.22 5.88
CA TYR A 115 3.08 -12.27 4.85
C TYR A 115 4.00 -11.05 4.75
N GLU A 116 3.92 -10.35 3.62
CA GLU A 116 4.51 -9.03 3.43
C GLU A 116 3.45 -7.93 3.54
N ALA A 117 3.83 -6.76 4.03
CA ALA A 117 2.94 -5.60 4.06
C ALA A 117 3.29 -4.62 2.94
N LEU A 118 2.30 -4.14 2.19
CA LEU A 118 2.51 -3.22 1.08
C LEU A 118 2.41 -1.77 1.55
N SER A 119 3.50 -1.02 1.34
CA SER A 119 3.56 0.43 1.47
C SER A 119 3.57 1.07 0.09
N TYR A 120 2.50 1.76 -0.32
CA TYR A 120 2.39 2.34 -1.64
C TYR A 120 1.55 3.62 -1.63
N HIS A 121 1.71 4.47 -2.61
CA HIS A 121 0.82 5.62 -2.81
C HIS A 121 -0.43 5.16 -3.59
N TRP A 122 -1.63 5.51 -3.11
CA TRP A 122 -2.91 5.09 -3.72
C TRP A 122 -3.07 5.54 -5.18
N GLY A 123 -2.27 6.52 -5.61
CA GLY A 123 -2.31 7.09 -6.95
C GLY A 123 -3.41 8.14 -7.11
N GLU A 124 -3.20 9.02 -8.09
CA GLU A 124 -4.18 9.98 -8.57
C GLU A 124 -4.70 9.43 -9.90
N GLY A 125 -6.00 9.46 -10.13
CA GLY A 125 -6.58 8.97 -11.38
C GLY A 125 -7.80 8.10 -11.17
N GLU A 126 -8.64 8.05 -12.20
CA GLU A 126 -9.91 7.33 -12.22
C GLU A 126 -9.81 5.96 -12.89
N GLU A 127 -8.65 5.64 -13.47
CA GLU A 127 -8.46 4.35 -14.14
C GLU A 127 -8.45 3.21 -13.14
N LEU A 128 -9.38 2.28 -13.34
CA LEU A 128 -9.57 1.12 -12.49
C LEU A 128 -9.32 -0.17 -13.27
N HIS A 129 -8.57 -1.07 -12.63
CA HIS A 129 -8.31 -2.42 -13.11
C HIS A 129 -9.01 -3.43 -12.22
N SER A 130 -9.56 -4.48 -12.82
CA SER A 130 -10.20 -5.56 -12.05
C SER A 130 -9.16 -6.59 -11.62
N ILE A 131 -9.29 -7.04 -10.38
CA ILE A 131 -8.66 -8.27 -9.89
C ILE A 131 -9.74 -9.28 -9.55
N VAL A 132 -9.43 -10.56 -9.69
CA VAL A 132 -10.36 -11.66 -9.48
C VAL A 132 -10.19 -12.19 -8.06
N ILE A 133 -11.26 -12.14 -7.28
CA ILE A 133 -11.30 -12.71 -5.91
C ILE A 133 -12.09 -14.00 -5.96
N ASN A 134 -11.46 -15.08 -5.57
CA ASN A 134 -12.05 -16.41 -5.50
C ASN A 134 -12.42 -16.71 -4.04
N ASP A 135 -13.49 -17.47 -3.83
CA ASP A 135 -13.91 -17.87 -2.47
C ASP A 135 -12.90 -18.87 -1.86
N GLU A 136 -12.40 -19.80 -2.69
CA GLU A 136 -11.40 -20.80 -2.30
C GLU A 136 -10.59 -21.25 -3.52
N TRP A 137 -9.37 -21.77 -3.30
CA TRP A 137 -8.61 -22.50 -4.31
C TRP A 137 -8.62 -23.99 -4.01
N SER A 138 -8.88 -24.79 -5.05
CA SER A 138 -8.56 -26.21 -4.99
C SER A 138 -7.05 -26.39 -5.11
N THR A 139 -6.41 -26.90 -4.09
CA THR A 139 -5.00 -27.32 -4.11
C THR A 139 -4.82 -28.70 -4.73
N GLU A 140 -5.93 -29.42 -4.93
CA GLU A 140 -5.90 -30.75 -5.52
C GLU A 140 -5.70 -30.67 -7.04
N PRO A 141 -4.78 -31.46 -7.61
CA PRO A 141 -4.64 -31.55 -9.05
C PRO A 141 -5.93 -32.13 -9.65
N ILE A 142 -6.37 -31.56 -10.78
CA ILE A 142 -7.55 -32.05 -11.52
C ILE A 142 -7.24 -33.48 -11.99
N ARG A 143 -7.74 -34.47 -11.28
CA ARG A 143 -7.49 -35.90 -11.57
C ARG A 143 -8.57 -36.57 -12.43
N ASP A 144 -9.73 -35.91 -12.55
CA ASP A 144 -10.84 -36.45 -13.36
C ASP A 144 -11.75 -35.32 -13.91
N PHE A 145 -12.69 -35.69 -14.76
CA PHE A 145 -13.66 -34.80 -15.39
C PHE A 145 -14.57 -34.11 -14.37
N THR A 146 -14.87 -34.75 -13.26
CA THR A 146 -15.74 -34.19 -12.20
C THR A 146 -15.04 -33.03 -11.49
N ALA A 147 -13.76 -33.21 -11.16
CA ALA A 147 -12.92 -32.13 -10.59
C ALA A 147 -12.76 -30.99 -11.58
N ALA A 148 -12.62 -31.26 -12.88
CA ALA A 148 -12.58 -30.24 -13.93
C ALA A 148 -13.86 -29.40 -13.99
N VAL A 149 -15.03 -30.04 -13.94
CA VAL A 149 -16.34 -29.40 -13.92
C VAL A 149 -16.55 -28.59 -12.64
N GLN A 150 -16.16 -29.10 -11.48
CA GLN A 150 -16.22 -28.38 -10.20
C GLN A 150 -15.27 -27.16 -10.21
N SER A 151 -14.07 -27.30 -10.77
CA SER A 151 -13.13 -26.19 -10.93
C SER A 151 -13.68 -25.11 -11.88
N ALA A 152 -14.30 -25.52 -13.00
CA ALA A 152 -14.95 -24.60 -13.94
C ALA A 152 -16.17 -23.92 -13.30
N THR A 153 -16.94 -24.62 -12.46
CA THR A 153 -18.09 -24.05 -11.74
C THR A 153 -17.63 -23.03 -10.67
N LYS A 154 -16.50 -23.28 -10.01
CA LYS A 154 -15.89 -22.33 -9.08
C LYS A 154 -15.42 -21.03 -9.76
N VAL A 155 -14.89 -21.13 -10.99
CA VAL A 155 -14.55 -19.94 -11.81
C VAL A 155 -15.78 -19.08 -12.12
N LEU A 156 -16.97 -19.69 -12.25
CA LEU A 156 -18.24 -18.98 -12.48
C LEU A 156 -18.71 -18.15 -11.26
N HIS A 157 -18.14 -18.36 -10.07
CA HIS A 157 -18.45 -17.60 -8.85
C HIS A 157 -17.36 -16.60 -8.46
N ALA A 158 -16.31 -16.47 -9.30
CA ALA A 158 -15.25 -15.50 -9.07
C ALA A 158 -15.83 -14.07 -9.07
N LYS A 159 -15.50 -13.31 -8.04
CA LYS A 159 -15.92 -11.92 -7.88
C LYS A 159 -14.79 -10.98 -8.29
N ARG A 160 -15.13 -9.74 -8.59
CA ARG A 160 -14.15 -8.73 -8.99
C ARG A 160 -14.05 -7.63 -7.95
N LEU A 161 -12.82 -7.24 -7.62
CA LEU A 161 -12.48 -5.99 -6.96
C LEU A 161 -11.81 -5.07 -7.98
N TYR A 162 -12.08 -3.78 -7.85
CA TYR A 162 -11.47 -2.78 -8.72
C TYR A 162 -10.43 -1.99 -7.94
N VAL A 163 -9.24 -1.90 -8.50
CA VAL A 163 -8.08 -1.23 -7.93
C VAL A 163 -7.52 -0.20 -8.89
N ARG A 164 -6.89 0.85 -8.38
CA ARG A 164 -6.22 1.85 -9.22
C ARG A 164 -4.99 1.27 -9.89
N SER A 165 -4.57 1.86 -11.01
CA SER A 165 -3.44 1.42 -11.83
C SER A 165 -2.16 1.20 -11.03
N ASN A 166 -1.85 2.09 -10.07
CA ASN A 166 -0.64 1.96 -9.26
C ASN A 166 -0.65 0.71 -8.37
N LEU A 167 -1.79 0.40 -7.72
CA LEU A 167 -1.93 -0.82 -6.93
C LEU A 167 -1.92 -2.05 -7.84
N HIS A 168 -2.63 -2.02 -8.97
CA HIS A 168 -2.64 -3.12 -9.92
C HIS A 168 -1.22 -3.50 -10.39
N SER A 169 -0.42 -2.50 -10.73
CA SER A 169 0.99 -2.69 -11.12
C SER A 169 1.83 -3.26 -9.97
N ALA A 170 1.62 -2.79 -8.73
CA ALA A 170 2.28 -3.34 -7.55
C ALA A 170 1.96 -4.83 -7.35
N LEU A 171 0.67 -5.21 -7.45
CA LEU A 171 0.24 -6.60 -7.29
C LEU A 171 0.84 -7.51 -8.39
N LYS A 172 0.89 -7.05 -9.63
CA LYS A 172 1.56 -7.79 -10.71
C LYS A 172 3.04 -7.97 -10.45
N ARG A 173 3.72 -6.93 -9.97
CA ARG A 173 5.17 -6.96 -9.70
C ARG A 173 5.53 -7.86 -8.52
N LEU A 174 4.69 -7.89 -7.48
CA LEU A 174 4.95 -8.67 -6.27
C LEU A 174 4.45 -10.13 -6.39
N ARG A 175 3.63 -10.44 -7.38
CA ARG A 175 3.19 -11.79 -7.67
C ARG A 175 4.37 -12.67 -8.07
N ALA A 176 4.50 -13.85 -7.43
CA ALA A 176 5.47 -14.85 -7.86
C ALA A 176 4.92 -15.70 -9.02
N GLN A 177 5.83 -16.26 -9.82
CA GLN A 177 5.45 -17.10 -10.96
C GLN A 177 5.16 -18.55 -10.54
N ASP A 178 5.75 -19.02 -9.44
CA ASP A 178 5.81 -20.42 -9.04
C ASP A 178 5.07 -20.72 -7.72
N ARG A 179 4.70 -19.70 -6.95
CA ARG A 179 4.02 -19.87 -5.66
C ARG A 179 3.04 -18.74 -5.39
N SER A 180 2.11 -18.99 -4.47
CA SER A 180 1.25 -17.93 -3.93
C SER A 180 2.04 -16.99 -3.02
N VAL A 181 1.64 -15.72 -2.98
CA VAL A 181 2.24 -14.68 -2.13
C VAL A 181 1.15 -14.10 -1.24
N ALA A 182 1.39 -14.05 0.06
CA ALA A 182 0.51 -13.42 1.03
C ALA A 182 0.93 -11.96 1.24
N LEU A 183 -0.01 -11.03 1.02
CA LEU A 183 0.19 -9.59 1.22
C LEU A 183 -0.87 -9.02 2.16
N TRP A 184 -0.48 -8.06 2.97
CA TRP A 184 -1.44 -7.14 3.55
C TRP A 184 -1.43 -5.82 2.77
N VAL A 185 -2.61 -5.43 2.27
CA VAL A 185 -2.82 -4.23 1.45
C VAL A 185 -4.01 -3.48 2.00
N ASP A 186 -3.80 -2.28 2.54
CA ASP A 186 -4.82 -1.47 3.21
C ASP A 186 -6.10 -1.29 2.38
N ALA A 187 -5.96 -1.00 1.08
CA ALA A 187 -7.10 -0.78 0.19
C ALA A 187 -7.94 -2.03 -0.09
N LEU A 188 -7.39 -3.24 0.13
CA LEU A 188 -8.05 -4.52 -0.17
C LEU A 188 -8.37 -5.33 1.07
N CYS A 189 -7.50 -5.29 2.08
CA CYS A 189 -7.67 -6.06 3.31
C CYS A 189 -8.67 -5.39 4.27
N ILE A 190 -8.93 -4.10 4.09
CA ILE A 190 -9.92 -3.32 4.87
C ILE A 190 -11.14 -3.05 3.99
N ASN A 191 -12.34 -3.33 4.51
CA ASN A 191 -13.57 -2.88 3.87
C ASN A 191 -13.68 -1.35 4.00
N GLN A 192 -13.34 -0.64 2.93
CA GLN A 192 -13.28 0.83 2.89
C GLN A 192 -14.66 1.49 3.03
N ASP A 193 -15.73 0.76 2.74
CA ASP A 193 -17.12 1.23 2.84
C ASP A 193 -17.70 1.07 4.25
N ASN A 194 -16.99 0.37 5.15
CA ASN A 194 -17.40 0.17 6.55
C ASN A 194 -16.52 1.00 7.50
N GLU A 195 -16.99 2.15 7.92
CA GLU A 195 -16.24 3.09 8.76
C GLU A 195 -15.86 2.50 10.13
N ILE A 196 -16.65 1.57 10.68
CA ILE A 196 -16.36 0.91 11.96
C ILE A 196 -15.18 -0.05 11.78
N GLU A 197 -15.25 -0.92 10.79
CA GLU A 197 -14.17 -1.85 10.47
C GLU A 197 -12.87 -1.10 10.14
N LYS A 198 -12.99 -0.07 9.29
CA LYS A 198 -11.85 0.77 8.89
C LYS A 198 -11.15 1.39 10.09
N THR A 199 -11.90 1.94 11.03
CA THR A 199 -11.34 2.53 12.26
C THR A 199 -10.60 1.47 13.08
N THR A 200 -11.23 0.30 13.29
CA THR A 200 -10.63 -0.82 14.02
C THR A 200 -9.34 -1.32 13.35
N GLN A 201 -9.37 -1.51 12.03
CA GLN A 201 -8.21 -2.01 11.27
C GLN A 201 -7.06 -1.01 11.22
N ILE A 202 -7.33 0.31 11.12
CA ILE A 202 -6.30 1.35 11.19
C ILE A 202 -5.54 1.30 12.53
N LEU A 203 -6.23 1.05 13.64
CA LEU A 203 -5.58 0.92 14.95
C LEU A 203 -4.62 -0.29 15.02
N LYS A 204 -4.84 -1.31 14.21
CA LYS A 204 -4.00 -2.52 14.13
C LYS A 204 -2.80 -2.37 13.19
N MET A 205 -2.70 -1.31 12.39
CA MET A 205 -1.61 -1.14 11.44
C MET A 205 -0.23 -1.29 12.11
N ASN A 206 -0.08 -0.83 13.36
CA ASN A 206 1.15 -1.02 14.12
C ASN A 206 1.54 -2.50 14.29
N THR A 207 0.58 -3.35 14.63
CA THR A 207 0.79 -4.79 14.78
C THR A 207 1.05 -5.44 13.43
N ILE A 208 0.28 -5.05 12.41
CA ILE A 208 0.35 -5.61 11.05
C ILE A 208 1.74 -5.34 10.45
N TYR A 209 2.21 -4.10 10.43
CA TYR A 209 3.54 -3.79 9.88
C TYR A 209 4.69 -4.39 10.69
N ARG A 210 4.54 -4.52 12.02
CA ARG A 210 5.55 -5.14 12.89
C ARG A 210 5.66 -6.65 12.70
N LYS A 211 4.54 -7.33 12.45
CA LYS A 211 4.49 -8.78 12.29
C LYS A 211 4.74 -9.24 10.85
N ALA A 212 4.67 -8.35 9.86
CA ALA A 212 5.09 -8.65 8.50
C ALA A 212 6.58 -9.01 8.46
N TYR A 213 6.94 -10.07 7.76
CA TYR A 213 8.35 -10.44 7.64
C TYR A 213 9.13 -9.46 6.76
N ASN A 214 8.44 -8.78 5.83
CA ASN A 214 9.01 -7.74 4.98
C ASN A 214 7.96 -6.67 4.68
N VAL A 215 8.38 -5.41 4.57
CA VAL A 215 7.56 -4.32 4.04
C VAL A 215 7.98 -4.03 2.61
N CYS A 216 7.09 -4.35 1.66
CA CYS A 216 7.28 -4.01 0.25
C CYS A 216 6.91 -2.55 0.03
N VAL A 217 7.90 -1.69 -0.18
CA VAL A 217 7.70 -0.30 -0.60
C VAL A 217 7.56 -0.26 -2.11
N TRP A 218 6.39 0.11 -2.62
CA TRP A 218 6.15 0.30 -4.04
C TRP A 218 6.15 1.79 -4.39
N LEU A 219 7.17 2.24 -5.10
CA LEU A 219 7.27 3.64 -5.55
C LEU A 219 6.39 3.91 -6.76
N GLY A 220 6.28 2.96 -7.69
CA GLY A 220 5.54 3.07 -8.94
C GLY A 220 6.21 2.29 -10.08
N MET A 221 5.63 2.37 -11.26
CA MET A 221 6.25 1.88 -12.50
C MET A 221 7.42 2.78 -12.90
N ASP A 222 8.30 2.27 -13.75
CA ASP A 222 9.35 3.09 -14.37
C ASP A 222 8.73 4.25 -15.15
N ASP A 223 9.36 5.42 -15.07
CA ASP A 223 9.00 6.56 -15.89
C ASP A 223 9.44 6.39 -17.36
N ALA A 224 8.82 7.14 -18.26
CA ALA A 224 9.09 7.03 -19.71
C ALA A 224 10.57 7.31 -20.08
N ASP A 225 11.25 8.11 -19.26
CA ASP A 225 12.65 8.51 -19.48
C ASP A 225 13.65 7.62 -18.73
N PHE A 226 13.16 6.59 -18.02
CA PHE A 226 13.96 5.64 -17.22
C PHE A 226 14.82 6.30 -16.13
N TYR A 227 14.41 7.49 -15.63
CA TYR A 227 15.13 8.12 -14.52
C TYR A 227 15.05 7.27 -13.25
N SER A 228 13.90 6.65 -13.00
CA SER A 228 13.67 5.80 -11.84
C SER A 228 14.58 4.58 -11.85
N SER A 229 14.70 3.86 -12.97
CA SER A 229 15.58 2.69 -13.07
C SER A 229 17.06 3.06 -12.95
N LYS A 230 17.48 4.21 -13.51
CA LYS A 230 18.84 4.75 -13.34
C LYS A 230 19.11 5.12 -11.88
N ALA A 231 18.15 5.75 -11.20
CA ALA A 231 18.25 6.08 -9.78
C ALA A 231 18.38 4.83 -8.91
N MET A 232 17.55 3.81 -9.16
CA MET A 232 17.57 2.54 -8.41
C MET A 232 18.91 1.79 -8.61
N ALA A 233 19.45 1.79 -9.82
CA ALA A 233 20.78 1.21 -10.09
C ALA A 233 21.89 2.00 -9.37
N PHE A 234 21.81 3.33 -9.38
CA PHE A 234 22.81 4.21 -8.80
C PHE A 234 22.88 4.14 -7.27
N ILE A 235 21.78 3.79 -6.59
CA ILE A 235 21.75 3.62 -5.13
C ILE A 235 22.86 2.66 -4.67
N LYS A 236 23.02 1.52 -5.37
CA LYS A 236 24.04 0.52 -5.03
C LYS A 236 25.48 1.04 -5.20
N GLU A 237 25.69 1.99 -6.10
CA GLU A 237 26.98 2.64 -6.28
C GLU A 237 27.24 3.68 -5.18
N VAL A 238 26.22 4.44 -4.79
CA VAL A 238 26.32 5.50 -3.77
C VAL A 238 26.68 4.96 -2.39
N VAL A 239 26.20 3.77 -2.03
CA VAL A 239 26.50 3.15 -0.73
C VAL A 239 27.90 2.53 -0.69
N ASP A 240 28.56 2.37 -1.83
CA ASP A 240 29.97 1.98 -1.90
C ASP A 240 30.86 3.21 -1.60
N LEU A 241 31.21 3.37 -0.34
CA LEU A 241 31.99 4.54 0.13
C LEU A 241 33.37 4.65 -0.54
N SER A 242 33.91 3.59 -1.12
CA SER A 242 35.19 3.63 -1.84
C SER A 242 35.11 4.45 -3.12
N LYS A 243 33.92 4.54 -3.73
CA LYS A 243 33.63 5.31 -4.94
C LYS A 243 33.11 6.71 -4.67
N LEU A 244 32.73 7.00 -3.43
CA LEU A 244 31.98 8.22 -3.10
C LEU A 244 32.67 9.52 -3.54
N ASN A 245 34.02 9.60 -3.42
CA ASN A 245 34.74 10.78 -3.86
C ASN A 245 34.57 11.03 -5.37
N ASP A 246 34.70 9.99 -6.17
CA ASP A 246 34.56 10.09 -7.63
C ASP A 246 33.13 10.41 -8.03
N LEU A 247 32.14 9.78 -7.36
CA LEU A 247 30.71 10.06 -7.58
C LEU A 247 30.36 11.52 -7.29
N LEU A 248 31.03 12.16 -6.32
CA LEU A 248 30.77 13.55 -5.93
C LEU A 248 31.51 14.56 -6.79
N THR A 249 32.70 14.23 -7.31
CA THR A 249 33.59 15.20 -7.99
C THR A 249 33.53 15.12 -9.51
N ASP A 250 33.24 13.97 -10.08
CA ASP A 250 33.20 13.74 -11.52
C ASP A 250 31.83 14.10 -12.10
N ASP A 251 31.82 15.04 -13.07
CA ASP A 251 30.58 15.50 -13.73
C ASP A 251 29.82 14.42 -14.48
N ARG A 252 30.46 13.31 -14.84
CA ARG A 252 29.83 12.15 -15.49
C ARG A 252 28.72 11.53 -14.66
N TYR A 253 28.73 11.72 -13.32
CA TYR A 253 27.72 11.20 -12.41
C TYR A 253 26.57 12.18 -12.11
N ILE A 254 26.62 13.41 -12.63
CA ILE A 254 25.55 14.40 -12.44
C ILE A 254 24.18 13.89 -12.95
N PRO A 255 24.07 13.21 -14.11
CA PRO A 255 22.78 12.68 -14.55
C PRO A 255 22.19 11.62 -13.58
N GLN A 256 23.03 10.80 -12.94
CA GLN A 256 22.57 9.82 -11.95
C GLN A 256 22.10 10.48 -10.67
N TRP A 257 22.81 11.50 -10.18
CA TRP A 257 22.36 12.33 -9.06
C TRP A 257 21.06 13.07 -9.38
N ALA A 258 20.89 13.57 -10.59
CA ALA A 258 19.65 14.17 -11.06
C ALA A 258 18.49 13.15 -11.07
N SER A 259 18.77 11.93 -11.54
CA SER A 259 17.79 10.83 -11.54
C SER A 259 17.33 10.49 -10.11
N LEU A 260 18.26 10.37 -9.16
CA LEU A 260 17.93 10.15 -7.76
C LEU A 260 17.10 11.31 -7.18
N PHE A 261 17.43 12.54 -7.52
CA PHE A 261 16.66 13.71 -7.10
C PHE A 261 15.24 13.72 -7.65
N GLN A 262 15.04 13.29 -8.91
CA GLN A 262 13.69 13.18 -9.48
C GLN A 262 12.90 12.05 -8.80
N LEU A 263 13.50 10.90 -8.54
CA LEU A 263 12.87 9.79 -7.82
C LEU A 263 12.34 10.24 -6.45
N LEU A 264 13.12 11.02 -5.70
CA LEU A 264 12.74 11.52 -4.37
C LEU A 264 11.57 12.51 -4.36
N LYS A 265 11.13 13.01 -5.53
CA LYS A 265 9.93 13.85 -5.66
C LYS A 265 8.65 13.05 -5.82
N TRP A 266 8.72 11.74 -5.96
CA TRP A 266 7.55 10.92 -6.17
C TRP A 266 6.61 10.93 -4.96
N SER A 267 5.31 10.78 -5.23
CA SER A 267 4.24 11.00 -4.26
C SER A 267 4.33 10.09 -3.03
N TRP A 268 4.96 8.92 -3.13
CA TRP A 268 5.15 8.03 -2.00
C TRP A 268 5.86 8.72 -0.82
N PHE A 269 6.89 9.54 -1.09
CA PHE A 269 7.67 10.27 -0.06
C PHE A 269 6.88 11.36 0.67
N SER A 270 5.74 11.78 0.15
CA SER A 270 4.87 12.78 0.77
C SER A 270 3.87 12.19 1.78
N ARG A 271 3.75 10.86 1.84
CA ARG A 271 2.82 10.16 2.74
C ARG A 271 3.32 10.20 4.19
N ARG A 272 2.43 10.55 5.11
CA ARG A 272 2.79 10.60 6.55
C ARG A 272 2.90 9.22 7.19
N TRP A 273 2.11 8.25 6.72
CA TRP A 273 2.05 6.90 7.27
C TRP A 273 3.31 6.08 7.00
N VAL A 274 4.07 6.42 5.96
CA VAL A 274 5.34 5.77 5.59
C VAL A 274 6.32 5.69 6.77
N ILE A 275 6.36 6.73 7.62
CA ILE A 275 7.24 6.75 8.79
C ILE A 275 6.90 5.59 9.74
N GLN A 276 5.61 5.36 9.99
CA GLN A 276 5.14 4.29 10.85
C GLN A 276 5.34 2.91 10.19
N GLU A 277 5.01 2.81 8.90
CA GLU A 277 5.15 1.58 8.11
C GLU A 277 6.60 1.06 8.14
N LEU A 278 7.59 1.95 7.95
CA LEU A 278 9.00 1.60 7.94
C LEU A 278 9.64 1.50 9.34
N ALA A 279 9.23 2.35 10.29
CA ALA A 279 9.79 2.30 11.64
C ALA A 279 9.46 1.01 12.39
N LEU A 280 8.40 0.31 11.97
CA LEU A 280 7.95 -0.95 12.56
C LEU A 280 8.38 -2.18 11.77
N ALA A 281 8.86 -2.00 10.55
CA ALA A 281 9.29 -3.08 9.67
C ALA A 281 10.48 -3.85 10.28
N GLN A 282 10.42 -5.19 10.18
CA GLN A 282 11.56 -6.06 10.49
C GLN A 282 12.57 -6.00 9.34
N GLU A 283 12.08 -6.12 8.12
CA GLU A 283 12.79 -6.00 6.86
C GLU A 283 11.98 -5.12 5.92
N ALA A 284 12.63 -4.42 5.00
CA ALA A 284 11.93 -3.67 3.97
C ALA A 284 12.69 -3.68 2.64
N THR A 285 11.92 -3.77 1.55
CA THR A 285 12.44 -3.77 0.17
C THR A 285 11.74 -2.70 -0.64
N VAL A 286 12.51 -1.85 -1.32
CA VAL A 286 11.99 -0.80 -2.19
C VAL A 286 11.93 -1.30 -3.61
N HIS A 287 10.76 -1.22 -4.23
CA HIS A 287 10.48 -1.60 -5.60
C HIS A 287 10.13 -0.38 -6.45
N CYS A 288 10.67 -0.31 -7.65
CA CYS A 288 10.34 0.68 -8.67
C CYS A 288 10.43 0.03 -10.05
N GLY A 289 9.33 -0.06 -10.78
CA GLY A 289 9.26 -0.82 -12.01
C GLY A 289 9.77 -2.25 -11.81
N GLN A 290 10.77 -2.65 -12.58
CA GLN A 290 11.43 -3.95 -12.44
C GLN A 290 12.61 -3.95 -11.45
N SER A 291 13.01 -2.77 -10.95
CA SER A 291 14.14 -2.63 -10.05
C SER A 291 13.73 -2.84 -8.59
N GLN A 292 14.67 -3.33 -7.79
CA GLN A 292 14.49 -3.43 -6.35
C GLN A 292 15.83 -3.24 -5.61
N VAL A 293 15.74 -2.66 -4.40
CA VAL A 293 16.88 -2.48 -3.49
C VAL A 293 16.41 -2.69 -2.06
N HIS A 294 17.31 -3.11 -1.19
CA HIS A 294 17.05 -3.19 0.24
C HIS A 294 16.84 -1.78 0.84
N TRP A 295 15.96 -1.67 1.82
CA TRP A 295 15.65 -0.37 2.44
C TRP A 295 16.87 0.31 3.05
N GLU A 296 17.78 -0.46 3.65
CA GLU A 296 19.00 0.12 4.26
C GLU A 296 19.88 0.81 3.22
N ASP A 297 20.13 0.16 2.07
CA ASP A 297 20.89 0.76 0.98
C ASP A 297 20.20 2.02 0.46
N PHE A 298 18.87 1.97 0.32
CA PHE A 298 18.07 3.11 -0.12
C PHE A 298 18.15 4.27 0.87
N ARG A 299 17.96 3.99 2.16
CA ARG A 299 18.07 4.96 3.27
C ARG A 299 19.46 5.61 3.31
N ASP A 300 20.52 4.81 3.22
CA ASP A 300 21.89 5.27 3.32
C ASP A 300 22.28 6.12 2.10
N ALA A 301 21.86 5.71 0.89
CA ALA A 301 22.05 6.53 -0.31
C ALA A 301 21.35 7.89 -0.22
N ILE A 302 20.11 7.93 0.31
CA ILE A 302 19.41 9.19 0.56
C ILE A 302 20.13 10.03 1.63
N GLY A 303 20.65 9.40 2.68
CA GLY A 303 21.43 10.09 3.71
C GLY A 303 22.69 10.75 3.14
N ILE A 304 23.40 10.03 2.27
CA ILE A 304 24.57 10.57 1.55
C ILE A 304 24.15 11.72 0.61
N PHE A 305 23.10 11.51 -0.20
CA PHE A 305 22.57 12.55 -1.07
C PHE A 305 22.19 13.83 -0.29
N HIS A 306 21.47 13.69 0.80
CA HIS A 306 21.07 14.80 1.65
C HIS A 306 22.29 15.55 2.23
N ARG A 307 23.30 14.81 2.69
CA ARG A 307 24.55 15.38 3.24
C ARG A 307 25.28 16.25 2.21
N TYR A 308 25.34 15.82 0.95
CA TYR A 308 26.06 16.52 -0.12
C TYR A 308 25.15 17.34 -1.03
N PHE A 309 23.87 17.45 -0.70
CA PHE A 309 22.87 18.12 -1.55
C PHE A 309 23.26 19.55 -1.91
N LYS A 310 23.82 20.34 -0.96
CA LYS A 310 24.22 21.72 -1.21
C LYS A 310 25.30 21.87 -2.28
N SER A 311 26.21 20.91 -2.40
CA SER A 311 27.26 20.90 -3.41
C SER A 311 26.80 20.33 -4.74
N LEU A 312 25.86 19.38 -4.71
CA LEU A 312 25.28 18.74 -5.91
C LEU A 312 24.20 19.61 -6.57
N GLN A 313 23.42 20.34 -5.79
CA GLN A 313 22.24 21.06 -6.25
C GLN A 313 22.52 22.05 -7.40
N PRO A 314 23.59 22.87 -7.41
CA PRO A 314 23.87 23.75 -8.55
C PRO A 314 24.13 22.97 -9.82
N ARG A 315 24.89 21.86 -9.72
CA ARG A 315 25.27 20.99 -10.87
C ARG A 315 24.09 20.19 -11.42
N ILE A 316 23.11 19.80 -10.57
CA ILE A 316 21.89 19.07 -10.97
C ILE A 316 20.89 19.99 -11.67
N ARG A 317 20.83 21.30 -11.32
CA ARG A 317 19.82 22.25 -11.83
C ARG A 317 20.16 22.84 -13.18
N ASP A 318 21.43 22.83 -13.55
CA ASP A 318 21.96 23.32 -14.84
C ASP A 318 22.66 22.15 -15.56
N PRO A 319 21.91 21.21 -16.15
CA PRO A 319 22.49 20.17 -17.00
C PRO A 319 22.82 20.72 -18.39
#